data_fd727538651e67b014f9d5125f2c3d90
#
_entry.id   fd727538651e67b014f9d5125f2c3d90
#
_cell.length_a   1.000
_cell.length_b   1.000
_cell.length_c   1.000
_cell.angle_alpha   90.00
_cell.angle_beta   90.00
_cell.angle_gamma   90.00
#
_symmetry.space_group_name_H-M   'P 1'
#
loop_
_entity.id
_entity.type
_entity.pdbx_description
1 polymer ?
#
loop_
_entity_poly.entity_id
_entity_poly.type
_entity_poly.pdbx_seq_one_letter_code
_entity_poly.pdbx_strand_id
1 'polypeptide(L)'
;MGSYKTSAAINYINQHPDHHYLYVSPLLSECSRIQEGCPSLDFKQPDDTGAIQSKSGDLLRLLREGFNVAISHELFKLLREDAMDYIRDYCLILDEELSTIEPHKVTLNDLEIMQEQELLQIDPDTKQLIWLNDSYKGDYKRHMEAVKRQDLFELAQNQVFWIFDAEV
;
A
#
# COMPACT_ATOMS: atom_id res chain seq x y z
N MET A 1 -2.96 7.63 -23.79
CA MET A 1 -1.49 7.66 -23.69
C MET A 1 -1.05 6.83 -22.49
N GLY A 2 -0.95 5.53 -22.59
CA GLY A 2 -0.64 4.59 -21.49
C GLY A 2 -0.26 3.20 -22.01
N SER A 3 -0.64 2.90 -23.25
CA SER A 3 -0.59 1.55 -23.83
C SER A 3 0.80 0.91 -23.90
N TYR A 4 1.86 1.70 -23.98
CA TYR A 4 3.21 1.16 -24.15
C TYR A 4 3.83 0.59 -22.89
N LYS A 5 3.54 1.13 -21.71
CA LYS A 5 4.11 0.67 -20.44
C LYS A 5 3.63 -0.75 -20.10
N THR A 6 2.32 -0.98 -20.13
CA THR A 6 1.75 -2.31 -19.88
C THR A 6 2.17 -3.33 -20.94
N SER A 7 2.27 -2.92 -22.21
CA SER A 7 2.81 -3.80 -23.26
C SER A 7 4.28 -4.15 -23.03
N ALA A 8 5.08 -3.22 -22.55
CA ALA A 8 6.47 -3.48 -22.16
C ALA A 8 6.54 -4.43 -20.95
N ALA A 9 5.67 -4.24 -19.95
CA ALA A 9 5.55 -5.15 -18.80
C ALA A 9 5.19 -6.57 -19.25
N ILE A 10 4.16 -6.73 -20.08
CA ILE A 10 3.77 -8.03 -20.65
C ILE A 10 4.94 -8.71 -21.38
N ASN A 11 5.65 -7.95 -22.20
CA ASN A 11 6.81 -8.48 -22.93
C ASN A 11 7.93 -8.92 -21.99
N TYR A 12 8.25 -8.12 -20.98
CA TYR A 12 9.24 -8.44 -19.97
C TYR A 12 8.86 -9.71 -19.18
N ILE A 13 7.62 -9.77 -18.68
CA ILE A 13 7.09 -10.90 -17.91
C ILE A 13 7.18 -12.21 -18.73
N ASN A 14 6.75 -12.17 -20.00
CA ASN A 14 6.80 -13.36 -20.87
C ASN A 14 8.21 -13.80 -21.23
N GLN A 15 9.20 -12.90 -21.17
CA GLN A 15 10.61 -13.23 -21.39
C GLN A 15 11.29 -13.81 -20.16
N HIS A 16 10.70 -13.65 -18.95
CA HIS A 16 11.27 -14.10 -17.68
C HIS A 16 10.25 -14.94 -16.89
N PRO A 17 9.82 -16.10 -17.43
CA PRO A 17 8.72 -16.88 -16.83
C PRO A 17 9.08 -17.55 -15.51
N ASP A 18 10.35 -17.58 -15.13
CA ASP A 18 10.84 -18.25 -13.91
C ASP A 18 10.70 -17.38 -12.65
N HIS A 19 10.21 -16.14 -12.78
CA HIS A 19 9.98 -15.25 -11.65
C HIS A 19 8.52 -15.28 -11.20
N HIS A 20 8.31 -15.02 -9.91
CA HIS A 20 6.99 -14.65 -9.39
C HIS A 20 6.78 -13.15 -9.51
N TYR A 21 5.59 -12.74 -9.93
CA TYR A 21 5.28 -11.34 -10.20
C TYR A 21 4.15 -10.82 -9.33
N LEU A 22 4.35 -9.63 -8.78
CA LEU A 22 3.30 -8.79 -8.21
C LEU A 22 3.17 -7.53 -9.08
N TYR A 23 2.14 -7.51 -9.92
CA TYR A 23 1.82 -6.36 -10.78
C TYR A 23 0.81 -5.46 -10.11
N VAL A 24 1.10 -4.17 -10.03
CA VAL A 24 0.30 -3.18 -9.33
C VAL A 24 -0.02 -2.01 -10.26
N SER A 25 -1.30 -1.74 -10.47
CA SER A 25 -1.77 -0.67 -11.36
C SER A 25 -2.92 0.13 -10.73
N PRO A 26 -3.09 1.42 -11.05
CA PRO A 26 -4.26 2.18 -10.61
C PRO A 26 -5.56 1.67 -11.25
N LEU A 27 -5.48 0.95 -12.38
CA LEU A 27 -6.61 0.52 -13.17
C LEU A 27 -6.76 -1.00 -13.20
N LEU A 28 -7.90 -1.52 -12.75
CA LEU A 28 -8.22 -2.95 -12.81
C LEU A 28 -8.24 -3.50 -14.25
N SER A 29 -8.56 -2.67 -15.23
CA SER A 29 -8.47 -3.05 -16.65
C SER A 29 -7.04 -3.42 -17.08
N GLU A 30 -6.02 -2.76 -16.52
CA GLU A 30 -4.63 -3.10 -16.80
C GLU A 30 -4.24 -4.41 -16.08
N CYS A 31 -4.79 -4.69 -14.89
CA CYS A 31 -4.62 -5.99 -14.23
C CYS A 31 -5.19 -7.12 -15.11
N SER A 32 -6.38 -6.94 -15.67
CA SER A 32 -6.99 -7.92 -16.58
C SER A 32 -6.17 -8.10 -17.86
N ARG A 33 -5.62 -6.99 -18.37
CA ARG A 33 -4.74 -7.01 -19.56
C ARG A 33 -3.44 -7.79 -19.32
N ILE A 34 -2.86 -7.72 -18.12
CA ILE A 34 -1.71 -8.55 -17.74
C ILE A 34 -2.09 -10.03 -17.72
N GLN A 35 -3.25 -10.40 -17.16
CA GLN A 35 -3.73 -11.78 -17.15
C GLN A 35 -3.88 -12.33 -18.57
N GLU A 36 -4.50 -11.56 -19.46
CA GLU A 36 -4.72 -11.93 -20.85
C GLU A 36 -3.40 -12.00 -21.65
N GLY A 37 -2.47 -11.06 -21.37
CA GLY A 37 -1.19 -10.93 -22.06
C GLY A 37 -0.12 -11.92 -21.60
N CYS A 38 -0.30 -12.56 -20.44
CA CYS A 38 0.65 -13.52 -19.86
C CYS A 38 -0.04 -14.86 -19.51
N PRO A 39 -0.66 -15.55 -20.48
CA PRO A 39 -1.51 -16.72 -20.19
C PRO A 39 -0.75 -17.91 -19.60
N SER A 40 0.55 -18.02 -19.85
CA SER A 40 1.40 -19.10 -19.32
C SER A 40 1.74 -18.94 -17.84
N LEU A 41 1.54 -17.75 -17.27
CA LEU A 41 1.93 -17.41 -15.89
C LEU A 41 0.76 -17.38 -14.91
N ASP A 42 -0.44 -17.65 -15.38
CA ASP A 42 -1.66 -17.82 -14.58
C ASP A 42 -1.86 -16.73 -13.51
N PHE A 43 -1.78 -15.47 -13.93
CA PHE A 43 -2.01 -14.33 -13.03
C PHE A 43 -3.38 -14.40 -12.38
N LYS A 44 -3.43 -14.17 -11.07
CA LYS A 44 -4.66 -14.10 -10.28
C LYS A 44 -4.96 -12.66 -9.89
N GLN A 45 -6.24 -12.35 -9.77
CA GLN A 45 -6.73 -11.14 -9.08
C GLN A 45 -7.44 -11.59 -7.81
N PRO A 46 -7.13 -10.97 -6.64
CA PRO A 46 -7.84 -11.28 -5.40
C PRO A 46 -9.33 -10.96 -5.49
N ASP A 47 -10.14 -11.83 -4.95
CA ASP A 47 -11.59 -11.65 -4.88
C ASP A 47 -12.11 -11.76 -3.44
N ASP A 48 -13.40 -11.46 -3.23
CA ASP A 48 -14.08 -11.51 -1.94
C ASP A 48 -15.27 -12.49 -1.94
N THR A 49 -15.37 -13.31 -2.99
CA THR A 49 -16.51 -14.22 -3.20
C THR A 49 -16.27 -15.64 -2.66
N GLY A 50 -15.05 -15.96 -2.28
CA GLY A 50 -14.64 -17.28 -1.80
C GLY A 50 -14.83 -17.49 -0.29
N ALA A 51 -14.13 -18.49 0.24
CA ALA A 51 -14.09 -18.79 1.68
C ALA A 51 -13.45 -17.66 2.51
N ILE A 52 -12.59 -16.86 1.89
CA ILE A 52 -11.97 -15.68 2.47
C ILE A 52 -12.77 -14.46 2.01
N GLN A 53 -13.61 -13.93 2.91
CA GLN A 53 -14.55 -12.85 2.60
C GLN A 53 -13.89 -11.45 2.56
N SER A 54 -12.64 -11.35 2.11
CA SER A 54 -11.97 -10.07 1.91
C SER A 54 -10.88 -10.18 0.86
N LYS A 55 -10.77 -9.18 -0.01
CA LYS A 55 -9.72 -9.11 -1.04
C LYS A 55 -8.31 -9.07 -0.45
N SER A 56 -8.12 -8.43 0.70
CA SER A 56 -6.81 -8.40 1.37
C SER A 56 -6.41 -9.77 1.92
N GLY A 57 -7.37 -10.52 2.48
CA GLY A 57 -7.13 -11.88 2.95
C GLY A 57 -6.84 -12.84 1.79
N ASP A 58 -7.58 -12.71 0.67
CA ASP A 58 -7.32 -13.53 -0.51
C ASP A 58 -5.98 -13.18 -1.17
N LEU A 59 -5.60 -11.90 -1.17
CA LEU A 59 -4.28 -11.47 -1.62
C LEU A 59 -3.16 -12.16 -0.82
N LEU A 60 -3.25 -12.15 0.51
CA LEU A 60 -2.26 -12.82 1.37
C LEU A 60 -2.17 -14.33 1.09
N ARG A 61 -3.32 -14.98 0.87
CA ARG A 61 -3.37 -16.40 0.49
C ARG A 61 -2.63 -16.64 -0.83
N LEU A 62 -2.94 -15.85 -1.88
CA LEU A 62 -2.33 -15.98 -3.19
C LEU A 62 -0.82 -15.78 -3.15
N LEU A 63 -0.35 -14.76 -2.41
CA LEU A 63 1.07 -14.49 -2.23
C LEU A 63 1.78 -15.64 -1.51
N ARG A 64 1.18 -16.16 -0.44
CA ARG A 64 1.71 -17.29 0.31
C ARG A 64 1.79 -18.57 -0.52
N GLU A 65 0.83 -18.78 -1.42
CA GLU A 65 0.78 -19.93 -2.32
C GLU A 65 1.70 -19.76 -3.56
N GLY A 66 2.35 -18.60 -3.72
CA GLY A 66 3.31 -18.33 -4.79
C GLY A 66 2.68 -18.06 -6.16
N PHE A 67 1.42 -17.59 -6.21
CA PHE A 67 0.81 -17.20 -7.47
C PHE A 67 1.34 -15.86 -7.99
N ASN A 68 1.38 -15.71 -9.29
CA ASN A 68 1.52 -14.39 -9.92
C ASN A 68 0.23 -13.60 -9.68
N VAL A 69 0.36 -12.36 -9.21
CA VAL A 69 -0.79 -11.58 -8.76
C VAL A 69 -0.81 -10.20 -9.43
N ALA A 70 -2.00 -9.79 -9.89
CA ALA A 70 -2.24 -8.45 -10.41
C ALA A 70 -3.29 -7.75 -9.54
N ILE A 71 -2.94 -6.57 -9.00
CA ILE A 71 -3.77 -5.84 -8.03
C ILE A 71 -3.83 -4.34 -8.30
N SER A 72 -4.83 -3.69 -7.69
CA SER A 72 -4.92 -2.24 -7.70
C SER A 72 -3.97 -1.60 -6.68
N HIS A 73 -3.61 -0.32 -6.92
CA HIS A 73 -2.89 0.51 -5.96
C HIS A 73 -3.57 0.53 -4.59
N GLU A 74 -4.92 0.60 -4.55
CA GLU A 74 -5.67 0.64 -3.31
C GLU A 74 -5.50 -0.66 -2.50
N LEU A 75 -5.50 -1.80 -3.17
CA LEU A 75 -5.29 -3.08 -2.49
C LEU A 75 -3.83 -3.26 -2.06
N PHE A 76 -2.89 -2.78 -2.86
CA PHE A 76 -1.46 -2.78 -2.52
C PHE A 76 -1.18 -1.97 -1.25
N LYS A 77 -1.83 -0.81 -1.09
CA LYS A 77 -1.72 0.02 0.12
C LYS A 77 -2.27 -0.65 1.40
N LEU A 78 -3.04 -1.72 1.29
CA LEU A 78 -3.57 -2.47 2.43
C LEU A 78 -2.66 -3.63 2.85
N LEU A 79 -1.57 -3.89 2.13
CA LEU A 79 -0.57 -4.87 2.54
C LEU A 79 0.07 -4.43 3.86
N ARG A 80 0.34 -5.37 4.73
CA ARG A 80 0.93 -5.18 6.05
C ARG A 80 2.24 -5.95 6.15
N GLU A 81 2.93 -5.79 7.27
CA GLU A 81 4.19 -6.49 7.57
C GLU A 81 4.14 -8.00 7.32
N ASP A 82 3.00 -8.64 7.65
CA ASP A 82 2.81 -10.06 7.46
C ASP A 82 2.87 -10.52 5.98
N ALA A 83 2.66 -9.60 5.04
CA ALA A 83 2.82 -9.86 3.62
C ALA A 83 4.28 -9.85 3.15
N MET A 84 5.17 -9.18 3.90
CA MET A 84 6.55 -8.93 3.50
C MET A 84 7.36 -10.19 3.26
N ASP A 85 7.19 -11.18 4.12
CA ASP A 85 7.92 -12.43 4.01
C ASP A 85 7.54 -13.20 2.73
N TYR A 86 6.34 -12.97 2.21
CA TYR A 86 5.86 -13.64 0.99
C TYR A 86 6.27 -12.91 -0.28
N ILE A 87 6.30 -11.56 -0.29
CA ILE A 87 6.60 -10.78 -1.49
C ILE A 87 8.09 -10.52 -1.70
N ARG A 88 8.93 -10.90 -0.75
CA ARG A 88 10.38 -10.65 -0.81
C ARG A 88 11.04 -11.24 -2.06
N ASP A 89 10.54 -12.37 -2.54
CA ASP A 89 11.04 -13.06 -3.72
C ASP A 89 10.27 -12.74 -5.01
N TYR A 90 9.29 -11.81 -4.92
CA TYR A 90 8.53 -11.38 -6.08
C TYR A 90 9.22 -10.25 -6.84
N CYS A 91 9.11 -10.29 -8.15
CA CYS A 91 9.39 -9.13 -9.00
C CYS A 91 8.19 -8.18 -8.95
N LEU A 92 8.36 -7.04 -8.26
CA LEU A 92 7.34 -6.02 -8.16
C LEU A 92 7.36 -5.12 -9.39
N ILE A 93 6.23 -5.04 -10.11
CA ILE A 93 6.04 -4.15 -11.24
C ILE A 93 4.96 -3.13 -10.86
N LEU A 94 5.37 -1.87 -10.72
CA LEU A 94 4.46 -0.75 -10.48
C LEU A 94 4.15 -0.05 -11.80
N ASP A 95 2.89 -0.09 -12.21
CA ASP A 95 2.38 0.67 -13.35
C ASP A 95 1.86 2.00 -12.85
N GLU A 96 2.56 3.04 -13.19
CA GLU A 96 2.43 4.40 -12.69
C GLU A 96 3.01 4.61 -11.27
N GLU A 97 3.28 5.88 -10.97
CA GLU A 97 3.80 6.30 -9.68
C GLU A 97 2.76 6.08 -8.59
N LEU A 98 3.13 5.34 -7.57
CA LEU A 98 2.30 5.12 -6.41
C LEU A 98 2.36 6.39 -5.55
N SER A 99 1.22 7.06 -5.37
CA SER A 99 1.17 8.17 -4.42
C SER A 99 1.39 7.61 -3.01
N THR A 100 2.58 7.83 -2.51
CA THR A 100 3.00 7.38 -1.17
C THR A 100 2.71 8.41 -0.10
N ILE A 101 2.33 9.63 -0.50
CA ILE A 101 1.99 10.73 0.39
C ILE A 101 0.52 11.09 0.17
N GLU A 102 -0.30 10.86 1.18
CA GLU A 102 -1.69 11.31 1.22
C GLU A 102 -1.81 12.45 2.24
N PRO A 103 -2.24 13.65 1.84
CA PRO A 103 -2.44 14.75 2.77
C PRO A 103 -3.57 14.40 3.73
N HIS A 104 -3.26 14.28 5.01
CA HIS A 104 -4.26 14.11 6.05
C HIS A 104 -4.67 15.48 6.61
N LYS A 105 -5.95 15.83 6.44
CA LYS A 105 -6.46 17.11 6.91
C LYS A 105 -6.62 17.09 8.43
N VAL A 106 -5.87 17.95 9.10
CA VAL A 106 -5.95 18.24 10.52
C VAL A 106 -5.92 19.76 10.71
N THR A 107 -6.69 20.30 11.65
CA THR A 107 -6.62 21.72 11.98
C THR A 107 -5.51 21.97 13.02
N LEU A 108 -4.96 23.19 13.03
CA LEU A 108 -3.98 23.56 14.05
C LEU A 108 -4.56 23.41 15.46
N ASN A 109 -5.81 23.79 15.65
CA ASN A 109 -6.52 23.63 16.93
C ASN A 109 -6.62 22.16 17.35
N ASP A 110 -6.91 21.26 16.43
CA ASP A 110 -6.94 19.81 16.76
C ASP A 110 -5.55 19.28 17.12
N LEU A 111 -4.50 19.75 16.45
CA LEU A 111 -3.11 19.41 16.81
C LEU A 111 -2.77 19.89 18.21
N GLU A 112 -3.08 21.14 18.54
CA GLU A 112 -2.86 21.72 19.86
C GLU A 112 -3.59 20.92 20.95
N ILE A 113 -4.88 20.63 20.76
CA ILE A 113 -5.68 19.84 21.70
C ILE A 113 -5.11 18.42 21.87
N MET A 114 -4.72 17.76 20.78
CA MET A 114 -4.15 16.41 20.85
C MET A 114 -2.81 16.41 21.60
N GLN A 115 -2.01 17.47 21.48
CA GLN A 115 -0.77 17.62 22.23
C GLN A 115 -1.02 17.92 23.71
N GLU A 116 -1.94 18.84 24.03
CA GLU A 116 -2.34 19.17 25.40
C GLU A 116 -2.92 17.96 26.15
N GLN A 117 -3.61 17.07 25.45
CA GLN A 117 -4.15 15.83 25.98
C GLN A 117 -3.13 14.67 26.02
N GLU A 118 -1.88 14.93 25.69
CA GLU A 118 -0.81 13.93 25.63
C GLU A 118 -1.16 12.72 24.71
N LEU A 119 -1.94 12.95 23.66
CA LEU A 119 -2.29 11.94 22.66
C LEU A 119 -1.28 11.89 21.54
N LEU A 120 -0.68 13.04 21.20
CA LEU A 120 0.22 13.23 20.07
C LEU A 120 1.47 13.97 20.49
N GLN A 121 2.62 13.49 20.07
CA GLN A 121 3.89 14.19 20.17
C GLN A 121 4.42 14.51 18.77
N ILE A 122 5.05 15.67 18.63
CA ILE A 122 5.80 16.07 17.44
C ILE A 122 7.27 15.99 17.79
N ASP A 123 8.01 15.18 17.07
CA ASP A 123 9.46 15.13 17.20
C ASP A 123 10.07 16.46 16.76
N PRO A 124 10.85 17.14 17.59
CA PRO A 124 11.33 18.50 17.30
C PRO A 124 12.34 18.54 16.13
N ASP A 125 13.08 17.47 15.91
CA ASP A 125 14.14 17.41 14.91
C ASP A 125 13.61 16.91 13.56
N THR A 126 12.85 15.82 13.58
CA THR A 126 12.33 15.16 12.38
C THR A 126 10.96 15.65 11.95
N LYS A 127 10.24 16.36 12.84
CA LYS A 127 8.82 16.75 12.66
C LYS A 127 7.87 15.57 12.53
N GLN A 128 8.31 14.41 12.96
CA GLN A 128 7.51 13.20 12.96
C GLN A 128 6.37 13.30 13.96
N LEU A 129 5.17 12.83 13.57
CA LEU A 129 4.04 12.67 14.47
C LEU A 129 4.10 11.29 15.13
N ILE A 130 4.04 11.27 16.46
CA ILE A 130 4.06 10.06 17.27
C ILE A 130 2.76 10.01 18.06
N TRP A 131 1.98 8.94 17.89
CA TRP A 131 0.77 8.71 18.67
C TRP A 131 1.11 8.00 19.98
N LEU A 132 0.70 8.57 21.12
CA LEU A 132 1.12 8.10 22.45
C LEU A 132 0.14 7.12 23.11
N ASN A 133 -1.11 7.04 22.67
CA ASN A 133 -2.15 6.22 23.31
C ASN A 133 -2.80 5.23 22.34
N ASP A 134 -2.31 4.02 22.28
CA ASP A 134 -2.80 2.95 21.41
C ASP A 134 -4.24 2.51 21.65
N SER A 135 -4.74 2.74 22.83
CA SER A 135 -6.09 2.34 23.24
C SER A 135 -7.13 3.45 23.09
N TYR A 136 -6.77 4.58 22.47
CA TYR A 136 -7.66 5.72 22.32
C TYR A 136 -8.92 5.39 21.51
N LYS A 137 -10.09 5.80 22.01
CA LYS A 137 -11.41 5.56 21.39
C LYS A 137 -12.25 6.82 21.23
N GLY A 138 -11.66 8.00 21.41
CA GLY A 138 -12.37 9.29 21.34
C GLY A 138 -12.47 9.87 19.91
N ASP A 139 -12.79 11.15 19.86
CA ASP A 139 -13.11 11.89 18.62
C ASP A 139 -11.93 11.98 17.64
N TYR A 140 -10.69 11.89 18.14
CA TYR A 140 -9.46 11.93 17.33
C TYR A 140 -9.01 10.57 16.79
N LYS A 141 -9.86 9.53 16.88
CA LYS A 141 -9.54 8.18 16.39
C LYS A 141 -9.08 8.18 14.92
N ARG A 142 -9.69 9.00 14.07
CA ARG A 142 -9.30 9.14 12.66
C ARG A 142 -7.86 9.63 12.50
N HIS A 143 -7.42 10.56 13.34
CA HIS A 143 -6.05 11.08 13.34
C HIS A 143 -5.07 10.04 13.86
N MET A 144 -5.44 9.31 14.92
CA MET A 144 -4.68 8.16 15.42
C MET A 144 -4.45 7.13 14.30
N GLU A 145 -5.52 6.73 13.61
CA GLU A 145 -5.43 5.75 12.53
C GLU A 145 -4.54 6.25 11.37
N ALA A 146 -4.58 7.55 11.06
CA ALA A 146 -3.72 8.14 10.04
C ALA A 146 -2.24 8.11 10.45
N VAL A 147 -1.94 8.48 11.70
CA VAL A 147 -0.56 8.43 12.23
C VAL A 147 -0.05 6.99 12.31
N LYS A 148 -0.92 6.03 12.60
CA LYS A 148 -0.55 4.61 12.72
C LYS A 148 -0.53 3.84 11.40
N ARG A 149 -1.05 4.39 10.31
CA ARG A 149 -0.93 3.79 8.98
C ARG A 149 0.50 3.80 8.42
N GLN A 150 1.46 3.72 9.29
CA GLN A 150 2.87 3.62 8.95
C GLN A 150 3.22 2.28 8.29
N ASP A 151 2.36 1.28 8.46
CA ASP A 151 2.64 -0.12 8.12
C ASP A 151 3.10 -0.36 6.69
N LEU A 152 2.63 0.46 5.73
CA LEU A 152 3.07 0.37 4.34
C LEU A 152 4.43 0.98 4.05
N PHE A 153 4.89 1.86 4.92
CA PHE A 153 6.12 2.63 4.73
C PHE A 153 7.31 2.12 5.52
N GLU A 154 7.11 1.27 6.49
CA GLU A 154 8.20 0.46 7.06
C GLU A 154 8.85 -0.40 6.00
N LEU A 155 8.12 -0.77 4.94
CA LEU A 155 8.64 -1.37 3.72
C LEU A 155 9.68 -0.55 2.98
N ALA A 156 9.51 0.75 2.98
CA ALA A 156 10.39 1.67 2.27
C ALA A 156 11.50 2.26 3.14
N GLN A 157 11.74 1.68 4.33
CA GLN A 157 12.70 2.15 5.33
C GLN A 157 12.42 3.55 5.90
N ASN A 158 11.88 3.60 7.12
CA ASN A 158 11.88 4.75 8.01
C ASN A 158 10.98 5.92 7.60
N GLN A 159 9.75 5.68 7.22
CA GLN A 159 8.92 6.81 6.90
C GLN A 159 7.66 6.89 7.72
N VAL A 160 7.41 8.02 8.16
CA VAL A 160 6.55 8.47 9.19
C VAL A 160 5.83 9.68 8.70
N PHE A 161 4.76 10.06 9.33
CA PHE A 161 4.09 11.30 9.02
C PHE A 161 4.95 12.49 9.41
N TRP A 162 5.14 13.43 8.48
CA TRP A 162 5.69 14.74 8.76
C TRP A 162 4.63 15.81 8.66
N ILE A 163 4.82 16.86 9.44
CA ILE A 163 4.09 18.11 9.22
C ILE A 163 4.90 18.90 8.19
N PHE A 164 4.25 19.18 7.07
CA PHE A 164 4.75 20.17 6.12
C PHE A 164 4.08 21.49 6.47
N ASP A 165 4.88 22.51 6.78
CA ASP A 165 4.38 23.87 6.87
C ASP A 165 3.79 24.25 5.50
N ALA A 166 2.52 24.66 5.51
CA ALA A 166 1.76 24.96 4.30
C ALA A 166 2.12 26.32 3.70
N GLU A 167 3.33 26.81 3.92
CA GLU A 167 3.89 28.00 3.29
C GLU A 167 4.95 27.60 2.26
N VAL A 168 4.48 27.10 1.12
CA VAL A 168 5.22 27.17 -0.16
C VAL A 168 4.22 27.45 -1.27
#